data_2f51e690aca7144160f42a2962067582
#
_entry.id   2f51e690aca7144160f42a2962067582
#
_cell.length_a   1.000
_cell.length_b   1.000
_cell.length_c   1.000
_cell.angle_alpha   90.00
_cell.angle_beta   90.00
_cell.angle_gamma   90.00
#
_symmetry.space_group_name_H-M   'P 1'
#
loop_
_entity.id
_entity.type
_entity.pdbx_description
1 polymer ?
#
loop_
_entity_poly.entity_id
_entity_poly.type
_entity_poly.pdbx_seq_one_letter_code
_entity_poly.pdbx_strand_id
1 'polypeptide(L)'
;IKENQLQFTYTQTETVEEIQQLMKDFFRLENAVEKQKTREKINEYVHKHIQFNIDLRVYQLERWIAEIEETNAKTNKQDKKLLEYQEALNKLKASQERLYELEKSNDKPFFLWHLFFNDVFENGGFDIVIGNPPYIQLQKMGKEADALQDAGFSTFARTGDIYCLFYEQAHKILKPGGNLVYITGSAWLRSNYGKALRRFFIQETNPIQLIDLSDCQIFQSATVLTTIFQYKKERNANRLKSLRLTRKTQQFVSQLSNYFKENGTLLDKPGESAWSINDKEKSDIKKDVLSLGKALKLWDIDIVRGIVTGLNEAFIINKSTKENLVKQDKNSAKILKPLLRGRDLGKYTY
;
A
#
# COMPACT_ATOMS: atom_id res chain seq x y z
N ILE A 1 30.95 30.57 11.63
CA ILE A 1 30.39 29.44 10.85
C ILE A 1 30.42 28.14 11.65
N LYS A 2 31.54 27.81 12.33
CA LYS A 2 31.65 26.61 13.18
C LYS A 2 30.80 26.68 14.49
N GLU A 3 30.70 27.83 15.12
CA GLU A 3 29.87 28.01 16.31
C GLU A 3 28.39 27.81 16.06
N ASN A 4 27.84 28.38 14.98
CA ASN A 4 26.43 28.16 14.61
C ASN A 4 26.13 26.71 14.30
N GLN A 5 27.02 25.97 13.60
CA GLN A 5 26.83 24.53 13.34
C GLN A 5 26.85 23.68 14.61
N LEU A 6 27.76 24.00 15.55
CA LEU A 6 27.83 23.30 16.85
C LEU A 6 26.58 23.58 17.72
N GLN A 7 26.10 24.82 17.74
CA GLN A 7 24.88 25.19 18.45
C GLN A 7 23.64 24.52 17.87
N PHE A 8 23.52 24.43 16.53
CA PHE A 8 22.45 23.73 15.84
C PHE A 8 22.45 22.21 16.16
N THR A 9 23.61 21.57 16.21
CA THR A 9 23.71 20.13 16.49
C THR A 9 23.35 19.84 17.96
N TYR A 10 23.79 20.69 18.91
CA TYR A 10 23.51 20.55 20.33
C TYR A 10 22.00 20.67 20.64
N THR A 11 21.34 21.69 20.13
CA THR A 11 19.89 21.91 20.31
C THR A 11 19.03 20.75 19.75
N GLN A 12 19.49 20.13 18.67
CA GLN A 12 18.82 18.99 18.07
C GLN A 12 18.88 17.74 18.96
N THR A 13 20.05 17.48 19.55
CA THR A 13 20.26 16.32 20.43
C THR A 13 19.43 16.46 21.71
N GLU A 14 19.44 17.62 22.36
CA GLU A 14 18.62 17.89 23.55
C GLU A 14 17.12 17.69 23.29
N THR A 15 16.61 18.21 22.18
CA THR A 15 15.19 18.08 21.85
C THR A 15 14.78 16.61 21.61
N VAL A 16 15.66 15.81 21.00
CA VAL A 16 15.41 14.37 20.78
C VAL A 16 15.41 13.62 22.12
N GLU A 17 16.38 13.89 22.99
CA GLU A 17 16.48 13.28 24.32
C GLU A 17 15.26 13.61 25.20
N GLU A 18 14.80 14.86 25.18
CA GLU A 18 13.58 15.28 25.90
C GLU A 18 12.34 14.56 25.39
N ILE A 19 12.18 14.42 24.06
CA ILE A 19 11.05 13.68 23.48
C ILE A 19 11.09 12.21 23.90
N GLN A 20 12.25 11.58 23.87
CA GLN A 20 12.42 10.19 24.30
C GLN A 20 12.09 10.01 25.79
N GLN A 21 12.52 10.93 26.64
CA GLN A 21 12.20 10.88 28.07
C GLN A 21 10.70 11.04 28.31
N LEU A 22 10.06 12.03 27.66
CA LEU A 22 8.62 12.22 27.73
C LEU A 22 7.81 11.02 27.22
N MET A 23 8.32 10.32 26.20
CA MET A 23 7.71 9.08 25.70
C MET A 23 7.80 7.94 26.72
N LYS A 24 8.98 7.75 27.37
CA LYS A 24 9.13 6.75 28.43
C LYS A 24 8.17 7.04 29.58
N ASP A 25 8.01 8.30 29.96
CA ASP A 25 7.09 8.72 31.03
C ASP A 25 5.64 8.51 30.61
N PHE A 26 5.26 8.87 29.38
CA PHE A 26 3.92 8.67 28.84
C PHE A 26 3.41 7.23 28.95
N PHE A 27 4.28 6.24 28.66
CA PHE A 27 3.92 4.83 28.74
C PHE A 27 3.78 4.32 30.19
N ARG A 28 4.41 4.99 31.16
CA ARG A 28 4.32 4.64 32.59
C ARG A 28 3.13 5.26 33.30
N LEU A 29 2.59 6.36 32.75
CA LEU A 29 1.43 7.06 33.35
C LEU A 29 0.17 6.21 33.22
N GLU A 30 -0.63 6.14 34.28
CA GLU A 30 -1.95 5.51 34.29
C GLU A 30 -3.07 6.56 34.20
N ASN A 31 -2.82 7.76 34.71
CA ASN A 31 -3.79 8.85 34.77
C ASN A 31 -4.02 9.48 33.39
N ALA A 32 -5.28 9.52 32.95
CA ALA A 32 -5.67 10.05 31.63
C ALA A 32 -5.33 11.56 31.46
N VAL A 33 -5.45 12.36 32.52
CA VAL A 33 -5.16 13.81 32.49
C VAL A 33 -3.65 14.05 32.34
N GLU A 34 -2.84 13.30 33.09
CA GLU A 34 -1.38 13.38 32.98
C GLU A 34 -0.89 12.88 31.62
N LYS A 35 -1.46 11.79 31.11
CA LYS A 35 -1.19 11.32 29.74
C LYS A 35 -1.50 12.40 28.70
N GLN A 36 -2.61 13.09 28.82
CA GLN A 36 -2.98 14.15 27.91
C GLN A 36 -1.98 15.32 27.96
N LYS A 37 -1.60 15.77 29.14
CA LYS A 37 -0.59 16.82 29.32
C LYS A 37 0.77 16.42 28.77
N THR A 38 1.19 15.18 28.99
CA THR A 38 2.46 14.67 28.46
C THR A 38 2.41 14.58 26.93
N ARG A 39 1.28 14.15 26.36
CA ARG A 39 1.06 14.13 24.91
C ARG A 39 1.16 15.56 24.30
N GLU A 40 0.59 16.56 24.95
CA GLU A 40 0.68 17.94 24.50
C GLU A 40 2.13 18.45 24.50
N LYS A 41 2.89 18.16 25.55
CA LYS A 41 4.33 18.47 25.60
C LYS A 41 5.11 17.76 24.48
N ILE A 42 4.91 16.45 24.29
CA ILE A 42 5.55 15.71 23.21
C ILE A 42 5.24 16.38 21.86
N ASN A 43 4.00 16.76 21.65
CA ASN A 43 3.57 17.43 20.43
C ASN A 43 4.27 18.77 20.21
N GLU A 44 4.45 19.57 21.25
CA GLU A 44 5.17 20.84 21.20
C GLU A 44 6.64 20.63 20.79
N TYR A 45 7.32 19.67 21.42
CA TYR A 45 8.73 19.36 21.09
C TYR A 45 8.87 18.81 19.67
N VAL A 46 7.94 17.94 19.24
CA VAL A 46 7.90 17.42 17.85
C VAL A 46 7.76 18.59 16.86
N HIS A 47 6.88 19.53 17.12
CA HIS A 47 6.71 20.73 16.30
C HIS A 47 8.00 21.55 16.21
N LYS A 48 8.60 21.85 17.35
CA LYS A 48 9.90 22.55 17.43
C LYS A 48 10.97 21.84 16.61
N HIS A 49 11.04 20.51 16.73
CA HIS A 49 12.01 19.70 16.00
C HIS A 49 11.80 19.76 14.48
N ILE A 50 10.55 19.66 14.00
CA ILE A 50 10.22 19.76 12.57
C ILE A 50 10.56 21.16 12.06
N GLN A 51 10.09 22.19 12.74
CA GLN A 51 10.33 23.58 12.36
C GLN A 51 11.83 23.86 12.24
N PHE A 52 12.59 23.47 13.25
CA PHE A 52 14.04 23.61 13.26
C PHE A 52 14.72 22.93 12.05
N ASN A 53 14.32 21.72 11.71
CA ASN A 53 14.88 20.99 10.55
C ASN A 53 14.53 21.67 9.22
N ILE A 54 13.32 22.20 9.11
CA ILE A 54 12.89 22.94 7.92
C ILE A 54 13.71 24.23 7.81
N ASP A 55 13.83 25.01 8.88
CA ASP A 55 14.57 26.28 8.90
C ASP A 55 16.06 26.05 8.55
N LEU A 56 16.65 25.02 9.12
CA LEU A 56 18.04 24.63 8.79
C LEU A 56 18.20 24.30 7.31
N ARG A 57 17.26 23.57 6.74
CA ARG A 57 17.31 23.19 5.32
C ARG A 57 17.05 24.36 4.39
N VAL A 58 16.12 25.24 4.76
CA VAL A 58 15.88 26.52 4.06
C VAL A 58 17.16 27.34 4.03
N TYR A 59 17.80 27.54 5.19
CA TYR A 59 19.06 28.27 5.29
C TYR A 59 20.18 27.66 4.42
N GLN A 60 20.33 26.34 4.40
CA GLN A 60 21.31 25.65 3.58
C GLN A 60 21.06 25.89 2.08
N LEU A 61 19.80 25.79 1.65
CA LEU A 61 19.42 25.99 0.25
C LEU A 61 19.63 27.43 -0.20
N GLU A 62 19.21 28.40 0.62
CA GLU A 62 19.40 29.83 0.35
C GLU A 62 20.90 30.17 0.23
N ARG A 63 21.72 29.60 1.09
CA ARG A 63 23.16 29.76 1.00
C ARG A 63 23.75 29.16 -0.27
N TRP A 64 23.38 27.93 -0.66
CA TRP A 64 23.87 27.30 -1.90
C TRP A 64 23.38 28.04 -3.15
N ILE A 65 22.19 28.58 -3.14
CA ILE A 65 21.66 29.45 -4.19
C ILE A 65 22.53 30.70 -4.33
N ALA A 66 22.79 31.40 -3.23
CA ALA A 66 23.63 32.60 -3.23
C ALA A 66 25.06 32.33 -3.73
N GLU A 67 25.69 31.23 -3.26
CA GLU A 67 27.04 30.81 -3.73
C GLU A 67 27.11 30.60 -5.25
N ILE A 68 26.02 30.05 -5.85
CA ILE A 68 25.96 29.86 -7.32
C ILE A 68 25.66 31.18 -8.02
N GLU A 69 24.81 32.04 -7.45
CA GLU A 69 24.42 33.33 -8.04
C GLU A 69 25.59 34.34 -8.08
N GLU A 70 26.46 34.31 -7.08
CA GLU A 70 27.67 35.15 -7.02
C GLU A 70 28.76 34.75 -8.04
N THR A 71 28.63 33.58 -8.69
CA THR A 71 29.62 33.12 -9.68
C THR A 71 29.44 33.87 -10.99
N ASN A 72 30.47 34.60 -11.42
CA ASN A 72 30.49 35.48 -12.61
C ASN A 72 30.30 34.76 -13.95
N ALA A 73 30.59 33.47 -14.06
CA ALA A 73 30.41 32.66 -15.26
C ALA A 73 29.81 31.30 -14.87
N LYS A 74 28.50 31.17 -14.98
CA LYS A 74 27.79 29.92 -14.65
C LYS A 74 27.99 28.88 -15.76
N THR A 75 28.22 27.64 -15.36
CA THR A 75 28.22 26.48 -16.26
C THR A 75 26.80 25.92 -16.35
N ASN A 76 26.46 25.24 -17.46
CA ASN A 76 25.16 24.56 -17.63
C ASN A 76 24.83 23.62 -16.47
N LYS A 77 25.85 23.05 -15.80
CA LYS A 77 25.67 22.20 -14.59
C LYS A 77 25.27 23.02 -13.37
N GLN A 78 25.79 24.24 -13.23
CA GLN A 78 25.43 25.15 -12.14
C GLN A 78 24.03 25.72 -12.33
N ASP A 79 23.64 26.06 -13.54
CA ASP A 79 22.28 26.52 -13.86
C ASP A 79 21.23 25.44 -13.52
N LYS A 80 21.53 24.18 -13.90
CA LYS A 80 20.66 23.06 -13.55
C LYS A 80 20.53 22.87 -12.03
N LYS A 81 21.63 22.95 -11.28
CA LYS A 81 21.61 22.87 -9.82
C LYS A 81 20.87 24.03 -9.17
N LEU A 82 21.03 25.23 -9.70
CA LEU A 82 20.32 26.40 -9.22
C LEU A 82 18.81 26.20 -9.31
N LEU A 83 18.32 25.71 -10.45
CA LEU A 83 16.92 25.40 -10.65
C LEU A 83 16.41 24.34 -9.65
N GLU A 84 17.18 23.26 -9.49
CA GLU A 84 16.87 22.19 -8.53
C GLU A 84 16.76 22.73 -7.08
N TYR A 85 17.68 23.62 -6.68
CA TYR A 85 17.68 24.20 -5.34
C TYR A 85 16.53 25.20 -5.13
N GLN A 86 16.20 26.00 -6.14
CA GLN A 86 15.07 26.94 -6.11
C GLN A 86 13.73 26.17 -6.01
N GLU A 87 13.56 25.09 -6.77
CA GLU A 87 12.37 24.24 -6.66
C GLU A 87 12.26 23.57 -5.28
N ALA A 88 13.38 23.07 -4.74
CA ALA A 88 13.42 22.49 -3.40
C ALA A 88 13.08 23.52 -2.31
N LEU A 89 13.59 24.75 -2.43
CA LEU A 89 13.30 25.85 -1.50
C LEU A 89 11.82 26.22 -1.53
N ASN A 90 11.22 26.35 -2.71
CA ASN A 90 9.81 26.65 -2.86
C ASN A 90 8.92 25.56 -2.22
N LYS A 91 9.26 24.29 -2.42
CA LYS A 91 8.55 23.15 -1.78
C LYS A 91 8.68 23.18 -0.26
N LEU A 92 9.85 23.53 0.27
CA LEU A 92 10.05 23.65 1.72
C LEU A 92 9.27 24.81 2.34
N LYS A 93 9.25 25.98 1.69
CA LYS A 93 8.45 27.14 2.16
C LYS A 93 6.95 26.81 2.16
N ALA A 94 6.45 26.15 1.13
CA ALA A 94 5.06 25.65 1.12
C ALA A 94 4.79 24.63 2.24
N SER A 95 5.77 23.79 2.58
CA SER A 95 5.67 22.83 3.69
C SER A 95 5.68 23.52 5.05
N GLN A 96 6.41 24.62 5.21
CA GLN A 96 6.38 25.46 6.42
C GLN A 96 4.99 26.06 6.67
N GLU A 97 4.40 26.65 5.63
CA GLU A 97 3.04 27.21 5.71
C GLU A 97 2.02 26.13 6.09
N ARG A 98 2.11 24.96 5.47
CA ARG A 98 1.23 23.83 5.78
C ARG A 98 1.43 23.30 7.21
N LEU A 99 2.66 23.26 7.71
CA LEU A 99 2.95 22.88 9.09
C LEU A 99 2.29 23.83 10.09
N TYR A 100 2.36 25.13 9.81
CA TYR A 100 1.72 26.16 10.63
C TYR A 100 0.18 26.05 10.65
N GLU A 101 -0.43 25.71 9.50
CA GLU A 101 -1.88 25.46 9.43
C GLU A 101 -2.27 24.19 10.23
N LEU A 102 -1.47 23.12 10.13
CA LEU A 102 -1.68 21.88 10.89
C LEU A 102 -1.54 22.08 12.40
N GLU A 103 -0.63 22.95 12.83
CA GLU A 103 -0.49 23.31 14.23
C GLU A 103 -1.76 23.97 14.77
N LYS A 104 -2.36 24.89 14.00
CA LYS A 104 -3.61 25.56 14.36
C LYS A 104 -4.82 24.61 14.39
N SER A 105 -4.88 23.65 13.48
CA SER A 105 -5.99 22.69 13.39
C SER A 105 -5.93 21.58 14.42
N ASN A 106 -4.83 21.45 15.16
CA ASN A 106 -4.54 20.33 16.06
C ASN A 106 -4.60 18.95 15.36
N ASP A 107 -4.51 18.93 14.03
CA ASP A 107 -4.49 17.75 13.18
C ASP A 107 -3.03 17.33 12.88
N LYS A 108 -2.72 16.06 13.09
CA LYS A 108 -1.36 15.51 12.90
C LYS A 108 -1.41 14.31 11.99
N PRO A 109 -1.42 14.52 10.68
CA PRO A 109 -1.52 13.43 9.69
C PRO A 109 -0.19 12.70 9.46
N PHE A 110 0.79 12.80 10.36
CA PHE A 110 2.12 12.20 10.22
C PHE A 110 2.62 11.59 11.54
N PHE A 111 3.50 10.62 11.42
CA PHE A 111 4.22 10.02 12.54
C PHE A 111 5.73 9.95 12.24
N LEU A 112 6.53 10.49 13.14
CA LEU A 112 7.99 10.57 12.97
C LEU A 112 8.69 9.35 13.58
N TRP A 113 8.71 8.24 12.87
CA TRP A 113 9.29 6.97 13.32
C TRP A 113 10.70 7.11 13.90
N HIS A 114 11.61 7.81 13.19
CA HIS A 114 12.98 8.00 13.62
C HIS A 114 13.12 8.81 14.90
N LEU A 115 12.21 9.75 15.15
CA LEU A 115 12.22 10.57 16.35
C LEU A 115 11.71 9.78 17.56
N PHE A 116 10.60 9.06 17.38
CA PHE A 116 9.99 8.31 18.49
C PHE A 116 10.73 7.02 18.83
N PHE A 117 11.44 6.42 17.88
CA PHE A 117 12.16 5.17 18.01
C PHE A 117 13.64 5.31 17.65
N ASN A 118 14.26 6.43 18.07
CA ASN A 118 15.65 6.74 17.72
C ASN A 118 16.60 5.58 18.02
N ASP A 119 16.54 5.00 19.22
CA ASP A 119 17.37 3.87 19.65
C ASP A 119 17.24 2.66 18.70
N VAL A 120 16.04 2.43 18.16
CA VAL A 120 15.77 1.35 17.20
C VAL A 120 16.43 1.66 15.85
N PHE A 121 16.33 2.92 15.39
CA PHE A 121 16.89 3.33 14.10
C PHE A 121 18.41 3.50 14.14
N GLU A 122 19.01 3.84 15.27
CA GLU A 122 20.46 3.77 15.47
C GLU A 122 21.00 2.34 15.30
N ASN A 123 20.16 1.33 15.59
CA ASN A 123 20.45 -0.09 15.36
C ASN A 123 19.93 -0.61 14.01
N GLY A 124 19.62 0.31 13.06
CA GLY A 124 19.24 0.01 11.67
C GLY A 124 17.75 -0.18 11.41
N GLY A 125 16.87 -0.13 12.41
CA GLY A 125 15.43 -0.26 12.31
C GLY A 125 14.86 -1.45 13.08
N PHE A 126 13.58 -1.75 12.87
CA PHE A 126 12.88 -2.83 13.56
C PHE A 126 13.29 -4.22 13.07
N ASP A 127 13.41 -5.18 14.00
CA ASP A 127 13.64 -6.59 13.69
C ASP A 127 12.42 -7.25 13.07
N ILE A 128 11.24 -6.93 13.61
CA ILE A 128 9.96 -7.52 13.26
C ILE A 128 8.89 -6.45 13.20
N VAL A 129 8.12 -6.46 12.13
CA VAL A 129 6.87 -5.70 12.01
C VAL A 129 5.73 -6.69 11.79
N ILE A 130 4.76 -6.69 12.72
CA ILE A 130 3.58 -7.54 12.67
C ILE A 130 2.32 -6.68 12.80
N GLY A 131 1.26 -7.00 12.05
CA GLY A 131 0.03 -6.22 12.14
C GLY A 131 -1.13 -6.71 11.30
N ASN A 132 -2.24 -6.03 11.51
CA ASN A 132 -3.46 -6.12 10.73
C ASN A 132 -3.82 -4.70 10.24
N PRO A 133 -3.25 -4.26 9.12
CA PRO A 133 -3.52 -2.93 8.58
C PRO A 133 -5.00 -2.75 8.21
N PRO A 134 -5.51 -1.51 8.20
CA PRO A 134 -6.90 -1.24 7.84
C PRO A 134 -7.23 -1.62 6.39
N TYR A 135 -8.44 -2.12 6.15
CA TYR A 135 -8.97 -2.53 4.84
C TYR A 135 -9.88 -1.43 4.28
N ILE A 136 -9.26 -0.32 3.88
CA ILE A 136 -9.97 0.87 3.38
C ILE A 136 -9.52 1.12 1.94
N GLN A 137 -10.48 1.24 1.03
CA GLN A 137 -10.20 1.55 -0.37
C GLN A 137 -9.75 3.01 -0.51
N LEU A 138 -8.60 3.26 -1.11
CA LEU A 138 -8.03 4.59 -1.31
C LEU A 138 -8.98 5.54 -2.05
N GLN A 139 -9.75 5.04 -3.01
CA GLN A 139 -10.75 5.86 -3.72
C GLN A 139 -11.84 6.45 -2.82
N LYS A 140 -12.06 5.89 -1.62
CA LYS A 140 -13.05 6.39 -0.65
C LYS A 140 -12.48 7.43 0.32
N MET A 141 -11.16 7.64 0.31
CA MET A 141 -10.46 8.54 1.23
C MET A 141 -10.37 9.99 0.73
N GLY A 142 -10.81 10.28 -0.50
CA GLY A 142 -10.85 11.65 -1.02
C GLY A 142 -9.47 12.32 -1.01
N LYS A 143 -9.38 13.49 -0.38
CA LYS A 143 -8.15 14.31 -0.29
C LYS A 143 -7.00 13.61 0.44
N GLU A 144 -7.27 12.74 1.40
CA GLU A 144 -6.25 11.97 2.08
C GLU A 144 -5.53 11.02 1.10
N ALA A 145 -6.27 10.41 0.17
CA ALA A 145 -5.66 9.58 -0.87
C ALA A 145 -4.80 10.39 -1.84
N ASP A 146 -5.14 11.66 -2.10
CA ASP A 146 -4.31 12.55 -2.93
C ASP A 146 -2.97 12.83 -2.22
N ALA A 147 -3.01 13.14 -0.92
CA ALA A 147 -1.81 13.32 -0.12
C ALA A 147 -0.92 12.05 -0.07
N LEU A 148 -1.54 10.86 0.00
CA LEU A 148 -0.81 9.59 -0.05
C LEU A 148 -0.21 9.32 -1.43
N GLN A 149 -0.83 9.76 -2.51
CA GLN A 149 -0.27 9.71 -3.85
C GLN A 149 0.97 10.60 -3.97
N ASP A 150 0.87 11.83 -3.47
CA ASP A 150 1.98 12.81 -3.47
C ASP A 150 3.15 12.37 -2.58
N ALA A 151 2.89 11.52 -1.58
CA ALA A 151 3.93 10.90 -0.75
C ALA A 151 4.83 9.90 -1.51
N GLY A 152 4.48 9.55 -2.76
CA GLY A 152 5.34 8.80 -3.68
C GLY A 152 5.50 7.32 -3.38
N PHE A 153 4.50 6.68 -2.78
CA PHE A 153 4.52 5.22 -2.59
C PHE A 153 4.48 4.49 -3.93
N SER A 154 5.46 3.60 -4.16
CA SER A 154 5.55 2.77 -5.36
C SER A 154 4.40 1.76 -5.46
N THR A 155 3.81 1.40 -4.32
CA THR A 155 2.67 0.48 -4.19
C THR A 155 1.32 1.17 -4.29
N PHE A 156 1.28 2.51 -4.52
CA PHE A 156 0.05 3.26 -4.65
C PHE A 156 -0.74 2.86 -5.90
N ALA A 157 -2.02 2.57 -5.71
CA ALA A 157 -2.99 2.43 -6.79
C ALA A 157 -4.33 2.97 -6.31
N ARG A 158 -4.91 3.97 -6.98
CA ARG A 158 -6.13 4.67 -6.55
C ARG A 158 -7.32 3.74 -6.27
N THR A 159 -7.43 2.64 -7.00
CA THR A 159 -8.47 1.62 -6.83
C THR A 159 -8.09 0.54 -5.82
N GLY A 160 -6.92 0.64 -5.21
CA GLY A 160 -6.41 -0.32 -4.23
C GLY A 160 -6.83 0.01 -2.80
N ASP A 161 -6.40 -0.84 -1.90
CA ASP A 161 -6.60 -0.67 -0.47
C ASP A 161 -5.36 -0.06 0.18
N ILE A 162 -5.55 0.72 1.25
CA ILE A 162 -4.47 1.41 1.97
C ILE A 162 -3.42 0.44 2.53
N TYR A 163 -3.78 -0.82 2.85
CA TYR A 163 -2.80 -1.80 3.33
C TYR A 163 -1.64 -2.03 2.37
N CYS A 164 -1.81 -1.75 1.06
CA CYS A 164 -0.71 -1.82 0.11
C CYS A 164 0.43 -0.86 0.49
N LEU A 165 0.08 0.34 0.95
CA LEU A 165 1.04 1.34 1.40
C LEU A 165 1.68 0.96 2.75
N PHE A 166 0.92 0.28 3.61
CA PHE A 166 1.45 -0.24 4.88
C PHE A 166 2.57 -1.25 4.69
N TYR A 167 2.50 -2.10 3.65
CA TYR A 167 3.60 -3.01 3.31
C TYR A 167 4.88 -2.27 2.96
N GLU A 168 4.79 -1.21 2.15
CA GLU A 168 5.95 -0.40 1.78
C GLU A 168 6.46 0.43 2.96
N GLN A 169 5.55 1.03 3.77
CA GLN A 169 5.95 1.76 4.96
C GLN A 169 6.65 0.86 5.98
N ALA A 170 6.14 -0.33 6.21
CA ALA A 170 6.77 -1.31 7.08
C ALA A 170 8.17 -1.72 6.59
N HIS A 171 8.34 -1.86 5.27
CA HIS A 171 9.65 -2.13 4.68
C HIS A 171 10.65 -0.99 4.95
N LYS A 172 10.19 0.27 4.89
CA LYS A 172 11.05 1.44 5.17
C LYS A 172 11.59 1.40 6.61
N ILE A 173 10.76 1.01 7.58
CA ILE A 173 11.13 0.99 9.02
C ILE A 173 11.82 -0.30 9.48
N LEU A 174 11.78 -1.39 8.71
CA LEU A 174 12.53 -2.62 9.00
C LEU A 174 14.03 -2.42 8.79
N LYS A 175 14.85 -3.04 9.62
CA LYS A 175 16.28 -3.20 9.37
C LYS A 175 16.55 -4.22 8.26
N PRO A 176 17.70 -4.20 7.57
CA PRO A 176 18.13 -5.29 6.70
C PRO A 176 18.02 -6.66 7.39
N GLY A 177 17.42 -7.65 6.74
CA GLY A 177 17.15 -8.97 7.33
C GLY A 177 15.94 -9.03 8.27
N GLY A 178 15.31 -7.91 8.58
CA GLY A 178 14.08 -7.85 9.40
C GLY A 178 12.89 -8.51 8.73
N ASN A 179 11.94 -8.98 9.54
CA ASN A 179 10.77 -9.73 9.09
C ASN A 179 9.50 -8.88 9.17
N LEU A 180 8.66 -8.99 8.16
CA LEU A 180 7.28 -8.50 8.21
C LEU A 180 6.31 -9.66 8.16
N VAL A 181 5.24 -9.58 8.97
CA VAL A 181 4.08 -10.48 8.89
C VAL A 181 2.80 -9.67 9.00
N TYR A 182 2.01 -9.64 7.93
CA TYR A 182 0.69 -8.99 7.95
C TYR A 182 -0.42 -9.97 7.60
N ILE A 183 -1.59 -9.76 8.23
CA ILE A 183 -2.87 -10.27 7.77
C ILE A 183 -3.59 -9.14 7.05
N THR A 184 -3.99 -9.33 5.79
CA THR A 184 -4.64 -8.32 4.95
C THR A 184 -5.73 -8.93 4.09
N GLY A 185 -6.48 -8.10 3.37
CA GLY A 185 -7.37 -8.56 2.31
C GLY A 185 -6.59 -9.31 1.22
N SER A 186 -7.18 -10.35 0.63
CA SER A 186 -6.53 -11.20 -0.38
C SER A 186 -6.66 -10.68 -1.81
N ALA A 187 -7.41 -9.60 -2.03
CA ALA A 187 -7.72 -9.10 -3.37
C ALA A 187 -6.46 -8.70 -4.16
N TRP A 188 -5.41 -8.21 -3.49
CA TRP A 188 -4.13 -7.87 -4.12
C TRP A 188 -3.46 -9.05 -4.84
N LEU A 189 -3.76 -10.29 -4.47
CA LEU A 189 -3.22 -11.48 -5.15
C LEU A 189 -3.61 -11.53 -6.62
N ARG A 190 -4.82 -11.06 -6.99
CA ARG A 190 -5.42 -11.27 -8.31
C ARG A 190 -5.80 -9.98 -9.03
N SER A 191 -6.08 -8.90 -8.30
CA SER A 191 -6.55 -7.63 -8.88
C SER A 191 -5.46 -6.89 -9.67
N ASN A 192 -5.91 -5.98 -10.55
CA ASN A 192 -5.00 -5.09 -11.27
C ASN A 192 -4.27 -4.12 -10.34
N TYR A 193 -4.95 -3.57 -9.33
CA TYR A 193 -4.30 -2.68 -8.38
C TYR A 193 -3.18 -3.36 -7.58
N GLY A 194 -3.30 -4.68 -7.34
CA GLY A 194 -2.27 -5.46 -6.67
C GLY A 194 -0.99 -5.66 -7.49
N LYS A 195 -0.96 -5.29 -8.76
CA LYS A 195 0.22 -5.43 -9.62
C LYS A 195 1.43 -4.67 -9.08
N ALA A 196 1.25 -3.42 -8.64
CA ALA A 196 2.31 -2.61 -8.04
C ALA A 196 2.86 -3.24 -6.76
N LEU A 197 1.97 -3.73 -5.88
CA LEU A 197 2.36 -4.42 -4.65
C LEU A 197 3.10 -5.73 -4.92
N ARG A 198 2.63 -6.55 -5.87
CA ARG A 198 3.33 -7.79 -6.25
C ARG A 198 4.70 -7.52 -6.84
N ARG A 199 4.84 -6.47 -7.67
CA ARG A 199 6.14 -6.01 -8.17
C ARG A 199 7.07 -5.64 -7.02
N PHE A 200 6.60 -4.83 -6.08
CA PHE A 200 7.34 -4.43 -4.89
C PHE A 200 7.85 -5.65 -4.10
N PHE A 201 7.00 -6.64 -3.85
CA PHE A 201 7.41 -7.85 -3.12
C PHE A 201 8.51 -8.63 -3.83
N ILE A 202 8.48 -8.70 -5.16
CA ILE A 202 9.47 -9.45 -5.93
C ILE A 202 10.80 -8.71 -6.03
N GLN A 203 10.75 -7.39 -6.17
CA GLN A 203 11.94 -6.56 -6.43
C GLN A 203 12.65 -6.14 -5.14
N GLU A 204 11.89 -5.77 -4.11
CA GLU A 204 12.42 -5.12 -2.91
C GLU A 204 12.49 -6.05 -1.69
N THR A 205 11.86 -7.22 -1.74
CA THR A 205 11.75 -8.10 -0.57
C THR A 205 12.08 -9.55 -0.91
N ASN A 206 12.28 -10.37 0.13
CA ASN A 206 12.32 -11.82 0.02
C ASN A 206 11.02 -12.42 0.60
N PRO A 207 10.02 -12.73 -0.25
CA PRO A 207 8.80 -13.40 0.16
C PRO A 207 9.08 -14.80 0.73
N ILE A 208 8.59 -15.08 1.94
CA ILE A 208 8.84 -16.33 2.67
C ILE A 208 7.60 -17.22 2.69
N GLN A 209 6.48 -16.67 3.19
CA GLN A 209 5.24 -17.44 3.40
C GLN A 209 4.02 -16.66 2.92
N LEU A 210 3.09 -17.37 2.30
CA LEU A 210 1.81 -16.84 1.87
C LEU A 210 0.71 -17.86 2.22
N ILE A 211 -0.25 -17.47 3.04
CA ILE A 211 -1.37 -18.30 3.43
C ILE A 211 -2.66 -17.63 2.96
N ASP A 212 -3.33 -18.24 2.00
CA ASP A 212 -4.64 -17.80 1.50
C ASP A 212 -5.75 -18.38 2.37
N LEU A 213 -6.45 -17.51 3.05
CA LEU A 213 -7.58 -17.82 3.94
C LEU A 213 -8.92 -17.38 3.32
N SER A 214 -8.95 -17.09 2.02
CA SER A 214 -10.13 -16.51 1.35
C SER A 214 -11.38 -17.39 1.41
N ASP A 215 -11.23 -18.69 1.58
CA ASP A 215 -12.36 -19.61 1.72
C ASP A 215 -12.74 -19.88 3.20
N CYS A 216 -12.02 -19.26 4.14
CA CYS A 216 -12.23 -19.44 5.58
C CYS A 216 -12.86 -18.19 6.18
N GLN A 217 -13.73 -18.36 7.16
CA GLN A 217 -14.27 -17.26 7.95
C GLN A 217 -13.35 -17.03 9.16
N ILE A 218 -12.44 -16.06 9.06
CA ILE A 218 -11.47 -15.77 10.12
C ILE A 218 -12.01 -14.76 11.12
N PHE A 219 -12.79 -13.77 10.66
CA PHE A 219 -13.39 -12.74 11.51
C PHE A 219 -14.89 -12.99 11.67
N GLN A 220 -15.38 -12.90 12.91
CA GLN A 220 -16.81 -13.13 13.21
C GLN A 220 -17.73 -12.07 12.60
N SER A 221 -17.26 -10.83 12.52
CA SER A 221 -18.07 -9.65 12.14
C SER A 221 -17.89 -9.20 10.67
N ALA A 222 -16.99 -9.79 9.90
CA ALA A 222 -16.71 -9.33 8.54
C ALA A 222 -16.47 -10.49 7.57
N THR A 223 -17.17 -10.47 6.44
CA THR A 223 -16.94 -11.39 5.31
C THR A 223 -15.77 -10.91 4.47
N VAL A 224 -14.59 -10.74 5.08
CA VAL A 224 -13.40 -10.29 4.38
C VAL A 224 -12.56 -11.50 3.99
N LEU A 225 -12.28 -11.63 2.70
CA LEU A 225 -11.35 -12.64 2.17
C LEU A 225 -9.92 -12.23 2.55
N THR A 226 -9.26 -12.99 3.41
CA THR A 226 -7.97 -12.62 4.00
C THR A 226 -6.81 -13.49 3.53
N THR A 227 -5.61 -12.96 3.69
CA THR A 227 -4.34 -13.66 3.51
C THR A 227 -3.34 -13.25 4.57
N ILE A 228 -2.49 -14.19 5.00
CA ILE A 228 -1.30 -13.90 5.81
C ILE A 228 -0.11 -13.94 4.89
N PHE A 229 0.68 -12.87 4.92
CA PHE A 229 1.88 -12.77 4.10
C PHE A 229 3.08 -12.37 4.94
N GLN A 230 4.19 -13.10 4.75
CA GLN A 230 5.47 -12.86 5.40
C GLN A 230 6.56 -12.63 4.36
N TYR A 231 7.38 -11.60 4.58
CA TYR A 231 8.63 -11.41 3.86
C TYR A 231 9.77 -10.97 4.79
N LYS A 232 11.00 -11.08 4.30
CA LYS A 232 12.20 -10.46 4.88
C LYS A 232 12.66 -9.29 4.02
N LYS A 233 13.25 -8.28 4.66
CA LYS A 233 13.94 -7.17 3.97
C LYS A 233 15.33 -7.63 3.53
N GLU A 234 15.36 -8.42 2.49
CA GLU A 234 16.56 -8.96 1.86
C GLU A 234 16.29 -9.30 0.39
N ARG A 235 17.35 -9.64 -0.35
CA ARG A 235 17.22 -10.03 -1.76
C ARG A 235 16.32 -11.27 -1.90
N ASN A 236 15.43 -11.25 -2.88
CA ASN A 236 14.49 -12.32 -3.17
C ASN A 236 15.22 -13.64 -3.51
N ALA A 237 14.98 -14.67 -2.72
CA ALA A 237 15.53 -16.03 -2.94
C ALA A 237 14.67 -16.89 -3.87
N ASN A 238 13.51 -16.38 -4.34
CA ASN A 238 12.54 -17.12 -5.17
C ASN A 238 12.06 -18.44 -4.55
N ARG A 239 11.86 -18.45 -3.23
CA ARG A 239 11.47 -19.64 -2.45
C ARG A 239 10.20 -19.43 -1.64
N LEU A 240 9.27 -18.58 -2.16
CA LEU A 240 7.99 -18.36 -1.53
C LEU A 240 7.21 -19.66 -1.38
N LYS A 241 6.96 -20.09 -0.14
CA LYS A 241 6.02 -21.17 0.15
C LYS A 241 4.61 -20.62 0.29
N SER A 242 3.63 -21.32 -0.25
CA SER A 242 2.23 -20.92 -0.17
C SER A 242 1.34 -22.07 0.27
N LEU A 243 0.24 -21.74 0.94
CA LEU A 243 -0.79 -22.66 1.38
C LEU A 243 -2.16 -21.98 1.19
N ARG A 244 -3.13 -22.73 0.70
CA ARG A 244 -4.53 -22.31 0.71
C ARG A 244 -5.31 -23.18 1.67
N LEU A 245 -5.97 -22.55 2.64
CA LEU A 245 -6.99 -23.21 3.44
C LEU A 245 -8.36 -23.04 2.79
N THR A 246 -9.14 -24.12 2.86
CA THR A 246 -10.53 -24.18 2.39
C THR A 246 -11.44 -24.39 3.58
N ARG A 247 -12.75 -24.28 3.39
CA ARG A 247 -13.75 -24.60 4.45
C ARG A 247 -13.54 -26.01 5.03
N LYS A 248 -13.08 -26.98 4.21
CA LYS A 248 -12.80 -28.35 4.65
C LYS A 248 -11.57 -28.47 5.55
N THR A 249 -10.64 -27.54 5.42
CA THR A 249 -9.37 -27.53 6.18
C THR A 249 -9.30 -26.39 7.20
N GLN A 250 -10.39 -25.65 7.40
CA GLN A 250 -10.47 -24.51 8.34
C GLN A 250 -10.15 -24.90 9.78
N GLN A 251 -10.44 -26.14 10.18
CA GLN A 251 -10.11 -26.67 11.50
C GLN A 251 -8.61 -26.60 11.84
N PHE A 252 -7.74 -26.61 10.83
CA PHE A 252 -6.29 -26.52 11.03
C PHE A 252 -5.77 -25.11 11.28
N VAL A 253 -6.65 -24.09 11.33
CA VAL A 253 -6.24 -22.72 11.68
C VAL A 253 -5.61 -22.66 13.07
N SER A 254 -6.12 -23.46 14.03
CA SER A 254 -5.53 -23.56 15.39
C SER A 254 -4.14 -24.21 15.42
N GLN A 255 -3.77 -24.96 14.39
CA GLN A 255 -2.48 -25.64 14.23
C GLN A 255 -1.77 -25.20 12.95
N LEU A 256 -1.98 -23.95 12.53
CA LEU A 256 -1.57 -23.38 11.24
C LEU A 256 -0.08 -23.59 10.95
N SER A 257 0.79 -23.43 11.93
CA SER A 257 2.24 -23.60 11.77
C SER A 257 2.63 -25.02 11.36
N ASN A 258 2.06 -26.03 12.00
CA ASN A 258 2.35 -27.43 11.67
C ASN A 258 1.73 -27.81 10.33
N TYR A 259 0.48 -27.41 10.12
CA TYR A 259 -0.21 -27.68 8.86
C TYR A 259 0.50 -27.03 7.67
N PHE A 260 1.03 -25.81 7.83
CA PHE A 260 1.82 -25.14 6.79
C PHE A 260 3.15 -25.83 6.51
N LYS A 261 3.85 -26.35 7.53
CA LYS A 261 5.11 -27.10 7.33
C LYS A 261 4.89 -28.34 6.47
N GLU A 262 3.80 -29.06 6.70
CA GLU A 262 3.47 -30.32 6.03
C GLU A 262 2.88 -30.11 4.62
N ASN A 263 2.01 -29.11 4.46
CA ASN A 263 1.18 -28.95 3.26
C ASN A 263 1.55 -27.72 2.41
N GLY A 264 2.44 -26.86 2.89
CA GLY A 264 2.90 -25.68 2.15
C GLY A 264 3.74 -26.06 0.95
N THR A 265 3.40 -25.53 -0.24
CA THR A 265 4.07 -25.79 -1.51
C THR A 265 4.79 -24.54 -2.03
N LEU A 266 5.85 -24.72 -2.81
CA LEU A 266 6.50 -23.59 -3.48
C LEU A 266 5.55 -22.98 -4.51
N LEU A 267 5.42 -21.65 -4.45
CA LEU A 267 4.68 -20.91 -5.48
C LEU A 267 5.54 -20.81 -6.74
N ASP A 268 4.98 -21.25 -7.86
CA ASP A 268 5.71 -21.25 -9.12
C ASP A 268 5.91 -19.83 -9.65
N LYS A 269 7.17 -19.40 -9.72
CA LYS A 269 7.65 -18.14 -10.31
C LYS A 269 6.72 -16.93 -10.05
N PRO A 270 6.53 -16.52 -8.80
CA PRO A 270 5.73 -15.33 -8.53
C PRO A 270 6.32 -14.11 -9.24
N GLY A 271 5.47 -13.37 -9.95
CA GLY A 271 5.82 -12.16 -10.70
C GLY A 271 4.77 -11.07 -10.49
N GLU A 272 4.72 -10.10 -11.39
CA GLU A 272 3.70 -9.03 -11.36
C GLU A 272 2.29 -9.54 -11.68
N SER A 273 2.18 -10.67 -12.39
CA SER A 273 0.90 -11.31 -12.72
C SER A 273 0.18 -11.80 -11.46
N ALA A 274 -1.08 -12.15 -11.59
CA ALA A 274 -1.86 -12.71 -10.50
C ALA A 274 -1.20 -13.95 -9.89
N TRP A 275 -1.14 -14.01 -8.56
CA TRP A 275 -0.62 -15.16 -7.84
C TRP A 275 -1.76 -16.13 -7.58
N SER A 276 -1.63 -17.35 -8.12
CA SER A 276 -2.59 -18.45 -7.92
C SER A 276 -1.99 -19.45 -6.96
N ILE A 277 -2.60 -19.55 -5.78
CA ILE A 277 -2.22 -20.55 -4.78
C ILE A 277 -3.07 -21.80 -5.05
N ASN A 278 -2.46 -22.85 -5.51
CA ASN A 278 -3.09 -24.13 -5.79
C ASN A 278 -2.51 -25.20 -4.87
N ASP A 279 -3.33 -26.21 -4.56
CA ASP A 279 -2.80 -27.47 -4.06
C ASP A 279 -1.93 -28.14 -5.14
N LYS A 280 -1.12 -29.10 -4.72
CA LYS A 280 -0.14 -29.76 -5.61
C LYS A 280 -0.79 -30.36 -6.86
N GLU A 281 -1.91 -31.07 -6.70
CA GLU A 281 -2.64 -31.70 -7.80
C GLU A 281 -3.11 -30.69 -8.84
N LYS A 282 -3.71 -29.58 -8.40
CA LYS A 282 -4.16 -28.50 -9.32
C LYS A 282 -3.00 -27.77 -9.97
N SER A 283 -1.86 -27.66 -9.27
CA SER A 283 -0.65 -27.07 -9.84
C SER A 283 -0.09 -27.94 -10.97
N ASP A 284 -0.07 -29.25 -10.78
CA ASP A 284 0.41 -30.20 -11.79
C ASP A 284 -0.52 -30.23 -13.00
N ILE A 285 -1.83 -30.33 -12.80
CA ILE A 285 -2.83 -30.22 -13.89
C ILE A 285 -2.67 -28.88 -14.64
N LYS A 286 -2.47 -27.77 -13.94
CA LYS A 286 -2.26 -26.47 -14.59
C LYS A 286 -0.99 -26.47 -15.44
N LYS A 287 0.11 -27.07 -14.98
CA LYS A 287 1.35 -27.19 -15.75
C LYS A 287 1.12 -27.99 -17.01
N ASP A 288 0.41 -29.13 -16.91
CA ASP A 288 0.09 -29.98 -18.05
C ASP A 288 -0.77 -29.21 -19.07
N VAL A 289 -1.83 -28.56 -18.62
CA VAL A 289 -2.67 -27.71 -19.50
C VAL A 289 -1.86 -26.61 -20.19
N LEU A 290 -0.95 -25.94 -19.47
CA LEU A 290 -0.11 -24.89 -20.05
C LEU A 290 0.95 -25.42 -21.02
N SER A 291 1.44 -26.65 -20.80
CA SER A 291 2.44 -27.26 -21.68
C SER A 291 1.85 -27.80 -22.98
N LEU A 292 0.60 -28.30 -22.94
CA LEU A 292 -0.11 -28.89 -24.07
C LEU A 292 -1.02 -27.90 -24.80
N GLY A 293 -1.49 -26.87 -24.09
CA GLY A 293 -2.48 -25.90 -24.59
C GLY A 293 -1.85 -24.69 -25.29
N LYS A 294 -2.58 -24.13 -26.26
CA LYS A 294 -2.27 -22.85 -26.85
C LYS A 294 -2.99 -21.74 -26.03
N ALA A 295 -2.23 -20.79 -25.51
CA ALA A 295 -2.81 -19.68 -24.73
C ALA A 295 -3.81 -18.87 -25.56
N LEU A 296 -4.99 -18.54 -24.99
CA LEU A 296 -6.07 -17.78 -25.64
C LEU A 296 -5.59 -16.46 -26.28
N LYS A 297 -4.60 -15.80 -25.68
CA LYS A 297 -3.98 -14.58 -26.25
C LYS A 297 -3.25 -14.78 -27.57
N LEU A 298 -3.00 -16.03 -27.94
CA LEU A 298 -2.36 -16.43 -29.21
C LEU A 298 -3.38 -16.90 -30.27
N TRP A 299 -4.67 -16.85 -29.91
CA TRP A 299 -5.76 -17.16 -30.83
C TRP A 299 -6.16 -15.87 -31.55
N ASP A 300 -6.72 -16.01 -32.74
CA ASP A 300 -7.31 -14.88 -33.50
C ASP A 300 -8.73 -14.62 -32.97
N ILE A 301 -8.79 -14.09 -31.76
CA ILE A 301 -10.04 -13.76 -31.05
C ILE A 301 -9.89 -12.48 -30.28
N ASP A 302 -10.94 -11.66 -30.27
CA ASP A 302 -11.08 -10.49 -29.42
C ASP A 302 -12.00 -10.82 -28.24
N ILE A 303 -11.50 -10.61 -27.03
CA ILE A 303 -12.30 -10.68 -25.80
C ILE A 303 -12.68 -9.27 -25.39
N VAL A 304 -13.88 -8.86 -25.71
CA VAL A 304 -14.40 -7.54 -25.40
C VAL A 304 -15.37 -7.58 -24.21
N ARG A 305 -15.45 -6.50 -23.50
CA ARG A 305 -16.48 -6.33 -22.47
C ARG A 305 -17.85 -6.22 -23.16
N GLY A 306 -18.80 -7.03 -22.72
CA GLY A 306 -20.18 -6.95 -23.22
C GLY A 306 -20.84 -5.60 -22.93
N ILE A 307 -22.07 -5.44 -23.39
CA ILE A 307 -22.86 -4.21 -23.22
C ILE A 307 -23.00 -3.88 -21.74
N VAL A 308 -22.57 -2.69 -21.37
CA VAL A 308 -22.70 -2.14 -20.01
C VAL A 308 -23.77 -1.07 -20.05
N THR A 309 -24.90 -1.35 -19.44
CA THR A 309 -25.98 -0.37 -19.27
C THR A 309 -25.77 0.38 -17.95
N GLY A 310 -26.01 1.69 -17.95
CA GLY A 310 -26.00 2.47 -16.71
C GLY A 310 -27.12 2.06 -15.74
N LEU A 311 -28.26 1.58 -16.30
CA LEU A 311 -29.41 1.09 -15.54
C LEU A 311 -30.02 -0.10 -16.29
N ASN A 312 -29.81 -1.32 -15.82
CA ASN A 312 -30.31 -2.54 -16.46
C ASN A 312 -31.82 -2.55 -16.63
N GLU A 313 -32.57 -2.04 -15.66
CA GLU A 313 -34.03 -2.00 -15.67
C GLU A 313 -34.61 -1.17 -16.83
N ALA A 314 -33.88 -0.15 -17.29
CA ALA A 314 -34.27 0.67 -18.42
C ALA A 314 -33.98 0.04 -19.80
N PHE A 315 -32.95 -0.84 -19.85
CA PHE A 315 -32.48 -1.37 -21.14
C PHE A 315 -32.77 -2.85 -21.37
N ILE A 316 -33.12 -3.60 -20.31
CA ILE A 316 -33.38 -5.04 -20.40
C ILE A 316 -34.87 -5.27 -20.15
N ILE A 317 -35.59 -5.69 -21.16
CA ILE A 317 -37.02 -5.99 -21.10
C ILE A 317 -37.30 -7.49 -21.24
N ASN A 318 -38.42 -7.94 -20.72
CA ASN A 318 -38.88 -9.31 -20.86
C ASN A 318 -39.60 -9.54 -22.21
N LYS A 319 -39.91 -10.81 -22.52
CA LYS A 319 -40.54 -11.21 -23.76
C LYS A 319 -41.93 -10.56 -23.97
N SER A 320 -42.75 -10.47 -22.93
CA SER A 320 -44.10 -9.90 -23.01
C SER A 320 -44.04 -8.40 -23.31
N THR A 321 -43.12 -7.67 -22.69
CA THR A 321 -42.91 -6.25 -22.98
C THR A 321 -42.42 -6.03 -24.41
N LYS A 322 -41.50 -6.87 -24.91
CA LYS A 322 -41.07 -6.85 -26.31
C LYS A 322 -42.26 -7.03 -27.27
N GLU A 323 -43.09 -8.05 -27.04
CA GLU A 323 -44.26 -8.34 -27.89
C GLU A 323 -45.25 -7.17 -27.92
N ASN A 324 -45.50 -6.52 -26.78
CA ASN A 324 -46.35 -5.34 -26.69
C ASN A 324 -45.79 -4.15 -27.47
N LEU A 325 -44.49 -3.85 -27.30
CA LEU A 325 -43.83 -2.76 -28.03
C LEU A 325 -43.84 -2.98 -29.54
N VAL A 326 -43.59 -4.22 -30.00
CA VAL A 326 -43.64 -4.57 -31.44
C VAL A 326 -45.07 -4.49 -32.01
N LYS A 327 -46.10 -4.80 -31.19
CA LYS A 327 -47.51 -4.60 -31.61
C LYS A 327 -47.88 -3.12 -31.75
N GLN A 328 -47.33 -2.25 -30.87
CA GLN A 328 -47.57 -0.81 -30.93
C GLN A 328 -46.84 -0.14 -32.10
N ASP A 329 -45.57 -0.52 -32.31
CA ASP A 329 -44.78 -0.05 -33.45
C ASP A 329 -43.91 -1.18 -33.99
N LYS A 330 -44.17 -1.62 -35.24
CA LYS A 330 -43.39 -2.67 -35.92
C LYS A 330 -41.89 -2.34 -36.05
N ASN A 331 -41.52 -1.06 -36.09
CA ASN A 331 -40.14 -0.67 -36.18
C ASN A 331 -39.36 -0.99 -34.89
N SER A 332 -40.01 -1.14 -33.73
CA SER A 332 -39.39 -1.58 -32.47
C SER A 332 -38.67 -2.89 -32.63
N ALA A 333 -39.12 -3.80 -33.49
CA ALA A 333 -38.44 -5.08 -33.74
C ALA A 333 -37.01 -4.92 -34.28
N LYS A 334 -36.71 -3.81 -34.96
CA LYS A 334 -35.37 -3.55 -35.54
C LYS A 334 -34.32 -3.20 -34.46
N ILE A 335 -34.75 -2.56 -33.37
CA ILE A 335 -33.88 -2.08 -32.30
C ILE A 335 -33.82 -3.05 -31.11
N LEU A 336 -34.84 -3.87 -30.90
CA LEU A 336 -34.89 -4.83 -29.81
C LEU A 336 -34.11 -6.09 -30.19
N LYS A 337 -32.93 -6.26 -29.55
CA LYS A 337 -32.04 -7.39 -29.80
C LYS A 337 -32.04 -8.37 -28.62
N PRO A 338 -31.90 -9.68 -28.88
CA PRO A 338 -31.71 -10.65 -27.79
C PRO A 338 -30.38 -10.36 -27.06
N LEU A 339 -30.40 -10.48 -25.72
CA LEU A 339 -29.21 -10.30 -24.86
C LEU A 339 -29.02 -11.57 -24.05
N LEU A 340 -27.84 -12.17 -24.17
CA LEU A 340 -27.37 -13.26 -23.29
C LEU A 340 -26.53 -12.67 -22.16
N ARG A 341 -26.88 -13.00 -20.94
CA ARG A 341 -26.11 -12.65 -19.73
C ARG A 341 -25.29 -13.85 -19.31
N GLY A 342 -24.19 -13.66 -18.59
CA GLY A 342 -23.35 -14.74 -18.09
C GLY A 342 -24.12 -15.84 -17.33
N ARG A 343 -25.19 -15.47 -16.61
CA ARG A 343 -26.07 -16.41 -15.89
C ARG A 343 -27.01 -17.23 -16.80
N ASP A 344 -27.18 -16.80 -18.03
CA ASP A 344 -28.05 -17.47 -19.03
C ASP A 344 -27.25 -18.55 -19.81
N LEU A 345 -25.93 -18.61 -19.58
CA LEU A 345 -25.03 -19.55 -20.22
C LEU A 345 -24.75 -20.73 -19.29
N GLY A 346 -25.03 -21.93 -19.73
CA GLY A 346 -24.67 -23.17 -19.09
C GLY A 346 -23.47 -23.85 -19.78
N LYS A 347 -22.97 -24.93 -19.21
CA LYS A 347 -21.93 -25.74 -19.85
C LYS A 347 -22.51 -26.39 -21.11
N TYR A 348 -22.03 -25.93 -22.28
CA TYR A 348 -22.51 -26.37 -23.63
C TYR A 348 -23.97 -26.02 -23.96
N THR A 349 -24.60 -25.06 -23.25
CA THR A 349 -25.98 -24.61 -23.49
C THR A 349 -26.11 -23.09 -23.33
N TYR A 350 -27.09 -22.52 -24.02
CA TYR A 350 -27.47 -21.10 -23.94
C TYR A 350 -28.99 -20.93 -23.95
#